data_5f02416506c4db5f005646951c6eb279
#
_entry.id   5f02416506c4db5f005646951c6eb279
#
_cell.length_a   1.000
_cell.length_b   1.000
_cell.length_c   1.000
_cell.angle_alpha   90.00
_cell.angle_beta   90.00
_cell.angle_gamma   90.00
#
_symmetry.space_group_name_H-M   'P 1'
#
loop_
_entity.id
_entity.type
_entity.pdbx_description
1 polymer ?
#
loop_
_entity_poly.entity_id
_entity_poly.type
_entity_poly.pdbx_seq_one_letter_code
_entity_poly.pdbx_strand_id
1 'polypeptide(L)'
;GAPHGAEPHRRLQNWVADLNRFYVGEPALHEQDCERPGFEWIDASDWEHSVISYIRRARNWQDRLLVVANFTPLVRRGYRLGVPMLTTYREVLNSDAAQYDGSDVRNDGPLTAADTRWQSQPYSIEMTLPPLAVVVLRPDR
;
A
#
# COMPACT_ATOMS: atom_id res chain seq x y z
N GLY A 1 -30.13 -2.46 -10.19
CA GLY A 1 -29.03 -2.09 -9.34
C GLY A 1 -27.69 -2.11 -10.04
N ALA A 2 -26.69 -1.61 -9.38
CA ALA A 2 -25.35 -1.59 -9.93
C ALA A 2 -24.85 -3.03 -10.13
N PRO A 3 -24.06 -3.29 -11.17
CA PRO A 3 -23.41 -4.58 -11.32
C PRO A 3 -22.57 -4.91 -10.09
N HIS A 4 -22.46 -6.17 -9.78
CA HIS A 4 -21.68 -6.61 -8.60
C HIS A 4 -20.25 -6.08 -8.64
N GLY A 5 -19.65 -5.94 -9.83
CA GLY A 5 -18.32 -5.40 -9.98
C GLY A 5 -18.21 -3.90 -9.67
N ALA A 6 -19.34 -3.16 -9.63
CA ALA A 6 -19.31 -1.73 -9.35
C ALA A 6 -19.12 -1.41 -7.87
N GLU A 7 -19.56 -2.27 -6.97
CA GLU A 7 -19.41 -2.09 -5.53
C GLU A 7 -17.95 -2.02 -5.11
N PRO A 8 -17.10 -2.99 -5.47
CA PRO A 8 -15.68 -2.92 -5.15
C PRO A 8 -14.99 -1.70 -5.75
N HIS A 9 -15.33 -1.34 -6.98
CA HIS A 9 -14.78 -0.14 -7.63
C HIS A 9 -15.18 1.13 -6.90
N ARG A 10 -16.42 1.22 -6.44
CA ARG A 10 -16.91 2.37 -5.69
C ARG A 10 -16.22 2.49 -4.35
N ARG A 11 -16.00 1.37 -3.67
CA ARG A 11 -15.23 1.36 -2.43
C ARG A 11 -13.83 1.90 -2.65
N LEU A 12 -13.16 1.44 -3.71
CA LEU A 12 -11.82 1.92 -4.05
C LEU A 12 -11.83 3.40 -4.41
N GLN A 13 -12.87 3.87 -5.12
CA GLN A 13 -12.99 5.29 -5.45
C GLN A 13 -13.16 6.15 -4.19
N ASN A 14 -14.02 5.72 -3.28
CA ASN A 14 -14.20 6.40 -2.00
C ASN A 14 -12.90 6.42 -1.21
N TRP A 15 -12.19 5.32 -1.29
CA TRP A 15 -10.92 5.16 -0.60
C TRP A 15 -9.86 6.08 -1.19
N VAL A 16 -9.85 6.24 -2.52
CA VAL A 16 -8.95 7.20 -3.18
C VAL A 16 -9.27 8.62 -2.73
N ALA A 17 -10.53 8.94 -2.52
CA ALA A 17 -10.91 10.24 -1.99
C ALA A 17 -10.36 10.46 -0.57
N ASP A 18 -10.41 9.43 0.28
CA ASP A 18 -9.82 9.49 1.61
C ASP A 18 -8.31 9.58 1.55
N LEU A 19 -7.69 8.85 0.64
CA LEU A 19 -6.26 8.93 0.42
C LEU A 19 -5.85 10.35 0.00
N ASN A 20 -6.64 11.00 -0.83
CA ASN A 20 -6.37 12.38 -1.24
C ASN A 20 -6.43 13.34 -0.06
N ARG A 21 -7.29 13.09 0.92
CA ARG A 21 -7.31 13.86 2.16
C ARG A 21 -6.07 13.58 3.02
N PHE A 22 -5.71 12.32 3.11
CA PHE A 22 -4.46 11.89 3.77
C PHE A 22 -3.24 12.49 3.07
N TYR A 23 -3.30 12.59 1.75
CA TYR A 23 -2.28 13.17 0.89
C TYR A 23 -1.87 14.57 1.35
N VAL A 24 -2.84 15.38 1.75
CA VAL A 24 -2.56 16.75 2.19
C VAL A 24 -1.73 16.75 3.48
N GLY A 25 -1.90 15.74 4.32
CA GLY A 25 -1.20 15.64 5.60
C GLY A 25 0.13 14.90 5.54
N GLU A 26 0.41 14.18 4.46
CA GLU A 26 1.61 13.36 4.34
C GLU A 26 2.56 13.93 3.29
N PRO A 27 3.78 14.33 3.68
CA PRO A 27 4.73 14.94 2.72
C PRO A 27 5.01 14.06 1.51
N ALA A 28 5.16 12.75 1.70
CA ALA A 28 5.47 11.84 0.61
C ALA A 28 4.39 11.76 -0.45
N LEU A 29 3.13 12.00 -0.08
CA LEU A 29 2.01 12.00 -1.01
C LEU A 29 1.75 13.37 -1.62
N HIS A 30 2.33 14.42 -1.06
CA HIS A 30 2.04 15.80 -1.45
C HIS A 30 3.16 16.48 -2.23
N GLU A 31 4.40 16.35 -1.79
CA GLU A 31 5.52 17.12 -2.35
C GLU A 31 5.83 16.79 -3.81
N GLN A 32 5.76 15.53 -4.17
CA GLN A 32 6.14 15.08 -5.51
C GLN A 32 4.99 14.28 -6.09
N ASP A 33 4.07 14.98 -6.68
CA ASP A 33 2.85 14.46 -7.26
C ASP A 33 3.09 13.16 -8.06
N CYS A 34 2.06 12.61 -8.68
CA CYS A 34 2.11 11.36 -9.44
C CYS A 34 3.20 11.32 -10.49
N GLU A 35 3.76 12.47 -10.82
CA GLU A 35 4.87 12.55 -11.74
C GLU A 35 6.17 12.19 -11.05
N ARG A 36 7.10 11.68 -11.83
CA ARG A 36 8.45 11.40 -11.38
C ARG A 36 9.18 12.68 -10.96
N PRO A 37 10.13 12.63 -10.03
CA PRO A 37 10.74 11.44 -9.46
C PRO A 37 10.08 10.92 -8.18
N GLY A 38 8.96 11.48 -7.75
CA GLY A 38 8.32 11.09 -6.49
C GLY A 38 7.63 9.75 -6.53
N PHE A 39 7.53 9.09 -7.70
CA PHE A 39 6.79 7.86 -7.89
C PHE A 39 7.71 6.75 -8.42
N GLU A 40 7.64 5.57 -7.81
CA GLU A 40 8.39 4.42 -8.28
C GLU A 40 7.56 3.15 -8.09
N TRP A 41 7.36 2.39 -9.16
CA TRP A 41 6.69 1.10 -9.05
C TRP A 41 7.54 0.11 -8.26
N ILE A 42 6.92 -0.61 -7.33
CA ILE A 42 7.51 -1.82 -6.76
C ILE A 42 7.14 -2.98 -7.67
N ASP A 43 5.85 -3.16 -7.92
CA ASP A 43 5.37 -4.19 -8.83
C ASP A 43 4.03 -3.75 -9.44
N ALA A 44 4.00 -3.66 -10.75
CA ALA A 44 2.78 -3.36 -11.52
C ALA A 44 2.31 -4.58 -12.31
N SER A 45 2.96 -5.73 -12.18
CA SER A 45 2.75 -6.89 -13.05
C SER A 45 2.32 -8.16 -12.33
N ASP A 46 1.89 -8.05 -11.07
CA ASP A 46 1.44 -9.23 -10.32
C ASP A 46 0.00 -9.58 -10.68
N TRP A 47 -0.19 -9.98 -11.93
CA TRP A 47 -1.51 -10.31 -12.45
C TRP A 47 -2.13 -11.52 -11.77
N GLU A 48 -1.30 -12.48 -11.35
CA GLU A 48 -1.76 -13.68 -10.67
C GLU A 48 -2.47 -13.36 -9.36
N HIS A 49 -1.96 -12.42 -8.60
CA HIS A 49 -2.56 -12.02 -7.32
C HIS A 49 -3.44 -10.79 -7.44
N SER A 50 -3.42 -10.10 -8.59
CA SER A 50 -4.12 -8.84 -8.82
C SER A 50 -3.73 -7.80 -7.76
N VAL A 51 -2.44 -7.69 -7.53
CA VAL A 51 -1.87 -6.73 -6.57
C VAL A 51 -0.95 -5.77 -7.31
N ILE A 52 -1.06 -4.50 -7.01
CA ILE A 52 -0.09 -3.51 -7.46
C ILE A 52 0.54 -2.83 -6.25
N SER A 53 1.79 -2.43 -6.39
CA SER A 53 2.51 -1.76 -5.31
C SER A 53 3.46 -0.72 -5.86
N TYR A 54 3.60 0.37 -5.13
CA TYR A 54 4.48 1.46 -5.54
C TYR A 54 4.96 2.27 -4.34
N ILE A 55 5.99 3.06 -4.57
CA ILE A 55 6.59 3.94 -3.57
C ILE A 55 6.27 5.39 -3.96
N ARG A 56 5.82 6.17 -2.98
CA ARG A 56 5.72 7.62 -3.11
C ARG A 56 6.84 8.22 -2.26
N ARG A 57 7.64 9.09 -2.87
CA ARG A 57 8.79 9.70 -2.22
C ARG A 57 8.62 11.19 -2.09
N ALA A 58 8.93 11.73 -0.92
CA ALA A 58 9.20 13.14 -0.75
C ALA A 58 10.68 13.42 -1.01
N ARG A 59 11.08 14.68 -0.91
CA ARG A 59 12.49 15.07 -1.06
C ARG A 59 13.36 14.39 -0.02
N ASN A 60 12.85 14.27 1.18
CA ASN A 60 13.51 13.56 2.25
C ASN A 60 13.15 12.07 2.13
N TRP A 61 14.16 11.22 1.95
CA TRP A 61 13.94 9.78 1.78
C TRP A 61 13.18 9.16 2.95
N GLN A 62 13.25 9.79 4.14
CA GLN A 62 12.54 9.31 5.33
C GLN A 62 11.03 9.47 5.21
N ASP A 63 10.57 10.27 4.27
CA ASP A 63 9.14 10.53 4.06
C ASP A 63 8.55 9.67 2.95
N ARG A 64 9.15 8.52 2.70
CA ARG A 64 8.60 7.56 1.73
C ARG A 64 7.37 6.88 2.29
N LEU A 65 6.44 6.61 1.38
CA LEU A 65 5.29 5.75 1.68
C LEU A 65 5.22 4.63 0.65
N LEU A 66 4.91 3.44 1.12
CA LEU A 66 4.69 2.29 0.26
C LEU A 66 3.20 2.03 0.19
N VAL A 67 2.66 1.94 -1.03
CA VAL A 67 1.23 1.74 -1.25
C VAL A 67 1.04 0.39 -1.92
N VAL A 68 0.16 -0.43 -1.35
CA VAL A 68 -0.13 -1.77 -1.85
C VAL A 68 -1.64 -1.91 -2.01
N ALA A 69 -2.09 -2.22 -3.23
CA ALA A 69 -3.50 -2.38 -3.53
C ALA A 69 -3.81 -3.82 -3.92
N ASN A 70 -4.74 -4.44 -3.20
CA ASN A 70 -5.23 -5.78 -3.49
C ASN A 70 -6.63 -5.67 -4.12
N PHE A 71 -6.72 -6.02 -5.40
CA PHE A 71 -7.96 -5.94 -6.17
C PHE A 71 -8.78 -7.24 -6.14
N THR A 72 -8.40 -8.19 -5.27
CA THR A 72 -9.15 -9.44 -5.13
C THR A 72 -9.98 -9.45 -3.86
N PRO A 73 -11.09 -10.22 -3.81
CA PRO A 73 -11.87 -10.36 -2.58
C PRO A 73 -11.27 -11.37 -1.59
N LEU A 74 -9.99 -11.70 -1.75
CA LEU A 74 -9.31 -12.67 -0.91
C LEU A 74 -8.29 -11.98 0.00
N VAL A 75 -8.26 -12.38 1.26
CA VAL A 75 -7.20 -11.99 2.17
C VAL A 75 -5.91 -12.70 1.73
N ARG A 76 -4.84 -11.96 1.57
CA ARG A 76 -3.52 -12.52 1.22
C ARG A 76 -2.63 -12.48 2.45
N ARG A 77 -2.46 -13.63 3.11
CA ARG A 77 -1.56 -13.74 4.25
C ARG A 77 -0.18 -14.15 3.78
N GLY A 78 0.84 -13.58 4.44
CA GLY A 78 2.22 -13.87 4.07
C GLY A 78 2.60 -13.35 2.68
N TYR A 79 1.94 -12.28 2.23
CA TYR A 79 2.30 -11.65 0.96
C TYR A 79 3.68 -11.00 1.08
N ARG A 80 4.57 -11.32 0.14
CA ARG A 80 5.91 -10.77 0.14
C ARG A 80 5.95 -9.50 -0.72
N LEU A 81 6.35 -8.41 -0.12
CA LEU A 81 6.48 -7.10 -0.77
C LEU A 81 7.95 -6.70 -0.80
N GLY A 82 8.46 -6.38 -1.99
CA GLY A 82 9.79 -5.79 -2.13
C GLY A 82 9.84 -4.40 -1.54
N VAL A 83 10.90 -4.11 -0.79
CA VAL A 83 11.05 -2.82 -0.12
C VAL A 83 12.46 -2.27 -0.31
N PRO A 84 12.63 -0.94 -0.30
CA PRO A 84 13.92 -0.32 -0.64
C PRO A 84 14.92 -0.29 0.51
N MET A 85 14.50 -0.47 1.76
CA MET A 85 15.39 -0.31 2.91
C MET A 85 15.24 -1.44 3.90
N LEU A 86 16.34 -1.80 4.53
CA LEU A 86 16.38 -2.82 5.57
C LEU A 86 16.02 -2.18 6.91
N THR A 87 14.72 -1.99 7.11
CA THR A 87 14.18 -1.38 8.32
C THR A 87 12.84 -2.01 8.66
N THR A 88 12.13 -1.46 9.62
CA THR A 88 10.76 -1.87 9.91
C THR A 88 9.78 -0.91 9.23
N TYR A 89 8.61 -1.44 8.92
CA TYR A 89 7.54 -0.68 8.24
C TYR A 89 6.27 -0.82 9.07
N ARG A 90 5.47 0.24 9.12
CA ARG A 90 4.22 0.24 9.87
C ARG A 90 3.06 0.64 8.97
N GLU A 91 1.92 0.00 9.17
CA GLU A 91 0.70 0.36 8.48
C GLU A 91 0.19 1.68 9.06
N VAL A 92 0.02 2.67 8.19
CA VAL A 92 -0.46 4.00 8.58
C VAL A 92 -1.84 4.30 8.02
N LEU A 93 -2.26 3.57 6.99
CA LEU A 93 -3.60 3.69 6.44
C LEU A 93 -4.00 2.34 5.87
N ASN A 94 -5.29 2.00 6.04
CA ASN A 94 -5.84 0.73 5.57
C ASN A 94 -7.32 0.94 5.26
N SER A 95 -7.69 0.78 3.98
CA SER A 95 -9.07 0.99 3.55
C SER A 95 -10.02 -0.11 4.04
N ASP A 96 -9.50 -1.23 4.55
CA ASP A 96 -10.29 -2.32 5.12
C ASP A 96 -10.54 -2.14 6.61
N ALA A 97 -10.07 -1.05 7.22
CA ALA A 97 -10.29 -0.79 8.62
C ALA A 97 -11.78 -0.63 8.92
N ALA A 98 -12.18 -0.94 10.17
CA ALA A 98 -13.58 -0.89 10.58
C ALA A 98 -14.23 0.46 10.32
N GLN A 99 -13.46 1.55 10.45
CA GLN A 99 -13.96 2.90 10.21
C GLN A 99 -14.41 3.14 8.77
N TYR A 100 -13.96 2.29 7.82
CA TYR A 100 -14.35 2.36 6.42
C TYR A 100 -15.33 1.25 6.03
N ASP A 101 -15.96 0.64 7.03
CA ASP A 101 -16.95 -0.42 6.81
C ASP A 101 -16.34 -1.67 6.17
N GLY A 102 -15.07 -1.89 6.40
CA GLY A 102 -14.36 -3.07 5.91
C GLY A 102 -14.33 -4.19 6.93
N SER A 103 -13.63 -5.28 6.62
CA SER A 103 -13.50 -6.45 7.49
C SER A 103 -12.44 -6.29 8.57
N ASP A 104 -11.76 -5.16 8.61
CA ASP A 104 -10.77 -4.79 9.62
C ASP A 104 -9.56 -5.74 9.69
N VAL A 105 -9.15 -6.26 8.55
CA VAL A 105 -7.92 -7.04 8.44
C VAL A 105 -6.75 -6.06 8.36
N ARG A 106 -5.87 -6.12 9.35
CA ARG A 106 -4.78 -5.14 9.48
C ARG A 106 -3.45 -5.78 9.79
N ASN A 107 -2.38 -5.05 9.53
CA ASN A 107 -1.04 -5.40 9.98
C ASN A 107 -0.75 -4.62 11.26
N ASP A 108 -0.94 -5.28 12.40
CA ASP A 108 -0.69 -4.69 13.70
C ASP A 108 0.79 -4.86 14.05
N GLY A 109 1.42 -3.77 14.46
CA GLY A 109 2.82 -3.79 14.83
C GLY A 109 3.77 -3.68 13.63
N PRO A 110 5.07 -3.68 13.90
CA PRO A 110 6.06 -3.46 12.85
C PRO A 110 6.24 -4.68 11.95
N LEU A 111 6.47 -4.42 10.67
CA LEU A 111 6.83 -5.42 9.67
C LEU A 111 8.33 -5.29 9.41
N THR A 112 9.11 -6.26 9.82
CA THR A 112 10.56 -6.19 9.74
C THR A 112 11.05 -6.71 8.40
N ALA A 113 11.85 -5.90 7.70
CA ALA A 113 12.41 -6.30 6.42
C ALA A 113 13.48 -7.39 6.60
N ALA A 114 13.50 -8.31 5.64
CA ALA A 114 14.53 -9.35 5.54
C ALA A 114 15.46 -9.00 4.37
N ASP A 115 16.70 -9.48 4.45
CA ASP A 115 17.68 -9.33 3.37
C ASP A 115 17.39 -10.36 2.28
N THR A 116 16.20 -10.25 1.71
CA THR A 116 15.71 -11.11 0.64
C THR A 116 15.21 -10.23 -0.49
N ARG A 117 15.86 -10.34 -1.62
CA ARG A 117 15.53 -9.56 -2.82
C ARG A 117 14.18 -10.02 -3.37
N TRP A 118 13.32 -9.08 -3.71
CA TRP A 118 11.99 -9.38 -4.21
C TRP A 118 11.45 -8.21 -5.02
N GLN A 119 10.76 -8.50 -6.12
CA GLN A 119 10.11 -7.48 -6.96
C GLN A 119 11.06 -6.35 -7.34
N SER A 120 12.29 -6.71 -7.71
CA SER A 120 13.35 -5.78 -8.10
C SER A 120 13.79 -4.82 -6.97
N GLN A 121 13.44 -5.13 -5.74
CA GLN A 121 13.88 -4.38 -4.56
C GLN A 121 14.92 -5.20 -3.80
N PRO A 122 15.85 -4.52 -3.10
CA PRO A 122 16.94 -5.24 -2.41
C PRO A 122 16.49 -6.02 -1.18
N TYR A 123 15.36 -5.67 -0.59
CA TYR A 123 14.85 -6.29 0.62
C TYR A 123 13.38 -6.61 0.48
N SER A 124 12.79 -7.28 1.45
CA SER A 124 11.37 -7.58 1.42
C SER A 124 10.78 -7.74 2.81
N ILE A 125 9.45 -7.57 2.88
CA ILE A 125 8.66 -7.84 4.08
C ILE A 125 7.57 -8.85 3.75
N GLU A 126 7.10 -9.55 4.77
CA GLU A 126 5.87 -10.33 4.66
C GLU A 126 4.75 -9.58 5.36
N MET A 127 3.61 -9.47 4.71
CA MET A 127 2.48 -8.73 5.23
C MET A 127 1.17 -9.40 4.90
N THR A 128 0.11 -8.97 5.55
CA THR A 128 -1.25 -9.40 5.24
C THR A 128 -1.92 -8.32 4.40
N LEU A 129 -2.49 -8.73 3.27
CA LEU A 129 -3.27 -7.84 2.41
C LEU A 129 -4.75 -8.09 2.65
N PRO A 130 -5.50 -7.08 3.09
CA PRO A 130 -6.94 -7.19 3.21
C PRO A 130 -7.60 -7.30 1.85
N PRO A 131 -8.84 -7.81 1.78
CA PRO A 131 -9.52 -7.99 0.51
C PRO A 131 -10.01 -6.66 -0.06
N LEU A 132 -9.88 -6.48 -1.37
CA LEU A 132 -10.39 -5.29 -2.08
C LEU A 132 -10.02 -4.00 -1.37
N ALA A 133 -8.74 -3.85 -1.07
CA ALA A 133 -8.30 -2.78 -0.20
C ALA A 133 -6.90 -2.29 -0.56
N VAL A 134 -6.58 -1.14 -0.04
CA VAL A 134 -5.25 -0.54 -0.16
C VAL A 134 -4.68 -0.35 1.24
N VAL A 135 -3.40 -0.67 1.37
CA VAL A 135 -2.64 -0.48 2.60
C VAL A 135 -1.50 0.48 2.31
N VAL A 136 -1.28 1.44 3.19
CA VAL A 136 -0.15 2.35 3.11
C VAL A 136 0.79 2.05 4.27
N LEU A 137 2.05 1.83 3.95
CA LEU A 137 3.10 1.54 4.91
C LEU A 137 4.11 2.68 4.96
N ARG A 138 4.64 2.90 6.14
CA ARG A 138 5.66 3.93 6.37
C ARG A 138 6.89 3.30 7.01
N PRO A 139 8.10 3.57 6.47
CA PRO A 139 9.31 3.07 7.10
C PRO A 139 9.58 3.80 8.42
N ASP A 140 10.08 3.08 9.39
CA ASP A 140 10.58 3.67 10.64
C ASP A 140 11.87 4.44 10.36
N ARG A 141 12.02 5.51 11.09
CA ARG A 141 13.21 6.36 10.97
C ARG A 141 14.36 5.84 11.81
#